data_a2262e0cfa94898e72fd3d285a4ee263
#
_entry.id   a2262e0cfa94898e72fd3d285a4ee263
#
_cell.length_a   1.000
_cell.length_b   1.000
_cell.length_c   1.000
_cell.angle_alpha   90.00
_cell.angle_beta   90.00
_cell.angle_gamma   90.00
#
_symmetry.space_group_name_H-M   'P 1'
#
loop_
_entity.id
_entity.type
_entity.pdbx_description
1 polymer ?
#
loop_
_entity_poly.entity_id
_entity_poly.type
_entity_poly.pdbx_seq_one_letter_code
_entity_poly.pdbx_strand_id
1 'polypeptide(L)'
;MEKLQKILIGAMVFFFLLGAAALVLLLRPEPEAAAAAAQPQQTLTQSLWRYPDNLRLGEALASRTFTTPEGQTTDLSPYLGEERTLCMYWGSWCGYCEKQVELLAPLARKLEDRGVKVLLIDKMDPQKESLEAAKAALSEKEIPFDWIIDSDLSVYRELGMHIIPTTYFLDSTGRVRLCRPGTIGSEAELEAQLDYLKNGGAAGTETFLRRNLLNDEGGVQMHVYESGGAAPGGQDVLAESQGLLMTYAAKTGNRELFRQAYDYAKTHLDQGGLLAWYASGEESGQVNALLDDLRVLKSLNAMGGYTEDVMSRAIAIAAENRDETGNLVDFYSFSDGSRANRLTMCYCDWQALEIIRPLVPGFGDSLAKAEEVLEGAYLGDDFPFYANYYDYETKTYDDGSLNMAEAMLTLLHQAQAGHLKPASLSWLQAQMAGEGIYARYDTQGNVVPGGDYASAAVYAIVGLIAQEVGDDLLLTQAVSRMESFRCFAADSPLNGAFADSLEDVNAFDQCLALVLYAGMNSQDT
;
A
#
# COMPACT_ATOMS: atom_id res chain seq x y z
N MET A 1 8.29 34.17 26.62
CA MET A 1 8.13 32.74 26.85
C MET A 1 6.95 32.17 26.03
N GLU A 2 5.80 32.83 26.01
CA GLU A 2 4.61 32.41 25.24
C GLU A 2 4.82 32.24 23.71
N LYS A 3 5.53 33.15 23.05
CA LYS A 3 5.84 33.03 21.61
C LYS A 3 6.72 31.82 21.28
N LEU A 4 7.63 31.47 22.19
CA LEU A 4 8.53 30.31 21.98
C LEU A 4 7.77 28.98 22.18
N GLN A 5 6.79 28.94 23.06
CA GLN A 5 5.94 27.79 23.33
C GLN A 5 4.96 27.53 22.17
N LYS A 6 4.39 28.57 21.58
CA LYS A 6 3.52 28.47 20.40
C LYS A 6 4.28 27.99 19.15
N ILE A 7 5.53 28.43 18.98
CA ILE A 7 6.43 27.94 17.90
C ILE A 7 6.80 26.47 18.14
N LEU A 8 7.03 26.05 19.40
CA LEU A 8 7.34 24.66 19.73
C LEU A 8 6.16 23.71 19.48
N ILE A 9 4.94 24.11 19.81
CA ILE A 9 3.72 23.31 19.60
C ILE A 9 3.43 23.18 18.09
N GLY A 10 3.51 24.27 17.34
CA GLY A 10 3.37 24.24 15.87
C GLY A 10 4.45 23.39 15.19
N ALA A 11 5.70 23.46 15.66
CA ALA A 11 6.80 22.63 15.18
C ALA A 11 6.61 21.14 15.54
N MET A 12 6.08 20.83 16.72
CA MET A 12 5.86 19.43 17.14
C MET A 12 4.79 18.74 16.29
N VAL A 13 3.69 19.39 15.97
CA VAL A 13 2.65 18.81 15.08
C VAL A 13 3.16 18.63 13.66
N PHE A 14 3.97 19.57 13.15
CA PHE A 14 4.61 19.47 11.85
C PHE A 14 5.64 18.33 11.78
N PHE A 15 6.40 18.10 12.86
CA PHE A 15 7.40 17.03 12.92
C PHE A 15 6.77 15.65 13.10
N PHE A 16 5.58 15.50 13.66
CA PHE A 16 4.97 14.20 13.91
C PHE A 16 4.14 13.67 12.74
N LEU A 17 3.51 14.49 11.93
CA LEU A 17 2.88 14.06 10.66
C LEU A 17 3.94 13.73 9.58
N LEU A 18 5.12 14.36 9.64
CA LEU A 18 6.30 14.00 8.88
C LEU A 18 7.15 12.91 9.57
N GLY A 19 6.88 12.66 10.84
CA GLY A 19 7.81 12.04 11.77
C GLY A 19 7.70 10.54 11.92
N ALA A 20 6.65 9.88 11.45
CA ALA A 20 6.64 8.42 11.51
C ALA A 20 7.70 7.82 10.56
N ALA A 21 7.91 8.42 9.39
CA ALA A 21 8.99 8.00 8.48
C ALA A 21 10.33 8.74 8.68
N ALA A 22 10.31 10.02 9.11
CA ALA A 22 11.54 10.83 9.19
C ALA A 22 12.23 10.81 10.57
N LEU A 23 11.52 10.55 11.67
CA LEU A 23 12.15 10.49 12.99
C LEU A 23 13.03 9.24 13.16
N VAL A 24 12.67 8.13 12.51
CA VAL A 24 13.50 6.93 12.45
C VAL A 24 14.82 7.18 11.70
N LEU A 25 14.81 8.08 10.71
CA LEU A 25 16.02 8.45 9.95
C LEU A 25 16.96 9.41 10.71
N LEU A 26 16.44 10.24 11.62
CA LEU A 26 17.26 11.23 12.35
C LEU A 26 17.88 10.70 13.66
N LEU A 27 17.44 9.55 14.17
CA LEU A 27 17.95 8.92 15.39
C LEU A 27 18.78 7.66 15.12
N ARG A 28 19.16 7.36 13.87
CA ARG A 28 20.11 6.27 13.59
C ARG A 28 21.49 6.70 14.07
N PRO A 29 22.11 5.99 15.03
CA PRO A 29 23.57 6.10 15.22
C PRO A 29 24.23 5.58 13.94
N GLU A 30 25.24 6.30 13.44
CA GLU A 30 26.05 5.80 12.32
C GLU A 30 26.57 4.39 12.67
N PRO A 31 26.50 3.43 11.74
CA PRO A 31 27.00 2.09 11.99
C PRO A 31 28.54 2.11 11.95
N GLU A 32 29.19 2.24 13.11
CA GLU A 32 30.60 1.83 13.23
C GLU A 32 30.67 0.30 13.25
N ALA A 33 31.27 -0.21 12.18
CA ALA A 33 31.98 -1.48 12.05
C ALA A 33 31.59 -2.62 13.02
N ALA A 34 30.66 -3.46 12.63
CA ALA A 34 30.72 -4.90 12.93
C ALA A 34 30.76 -5.65 11.61
N ALA A 35 31.95 -5.78 11.05
CA ALA A 35 32.20 -6.68 9.93
C ALA A 35 32.13 -8.13 10.41
N ALA A 36 31.51 -8.98 9.56
CA ALA A 36 31.52 -10.43 9.57
C ALA A 36 30.61 -11.14 10.59
N ALA A 37 29.32 -11.12 10.36
CA ALA A 37 28.44 -12.23 10.71
C ALA A 37 27.26 -12.27 9.74
N ALA A 38 27.08 -13.41 9.08
CA ALA A 38 25.94 -13.83 8.27
C ALA A 38 25.44 -12.79 7.25
N GLN A 39 25.60 -13.10 5.95
CA GLN A 39 24.86 -12.39 4.91
C GLN A 39 23.37 -12.44 5.30
N PRO A 40 22.69 -11.28 5.43
CA PRO A 40 21.26 -11.30 5.66
C PRO A 40 20.64 -12.08 4.50
N GLN A 41 19.83 -13.08 4.81
CA GLN A 41 18.93 -13.67 3.82
C GLN A 41 18.15 -12.50 3.24
N GLN A 42 18.36 -12.20 1.97
CA GLN A 42 17.58 -11.18 1.26
C GLN A 42 16.13 -11.62 1.35
N THR A 43 15.33 -10.90 2.10
CA THR A 43 13.91 -11.19 2.17
C THR A 43 13.26 -10.93 0.81
N LEU A 44 12.16 -11.59 0.57
CA LEU A 44 11.36 -11.46 -0.63
C LEU A 44 11.07 -10.02 -1.01
N THR A 45 10.76 -9.19 -0.03
CA THR A 45 10.41 -7.78 -0.21
C THR A 45 11.51 -7.01 -0.94
N GLN A 46 12.78 -7.19 -0.56
CA GLN A 46 13.89 -6.53 -1.27
C GLN A 46 14.08 -7.03 -2.70
N SER A 47 13.88 -8.33 -2.96
CA SER A 47 14.02 -8.86 -4.31
C SER A 47 12.86 -8.43 -5.21
N LEU A 48 11.64 -8.36 -4.69
CA LEU A 48 10.47 -7.87 -5.41
C LEU A 48 10.57 -6.38 -5.70
N TRP A 49 11.01 -5.60 -4.73
CA TRP A 49 11.17 -4.15 -4.89
C TRP A 49 12.20 -3.77 -5.97
N ARG A 50 13.25 -4.58 -6.15
CA ARG A 50 14.27 -4.36 -7.19
C ARG A 50 13.75 -4.58 -8.62
N TYR A 51 12.65 -5.31 -8.79
CA TYR A 51 12.14 -5.73 -10.10
C TYR A 51 10.61 -5.56 -10.21
N PRO A 52 10.07 -4.36 -9.87
CA PRO A 52 8.62 -4.15 -9.89
C PRO A 52 8.00 -4.35 -11.28
N ASP A 53 8.75 -4.09 -12.35
CA ASP A 53 8.29 -4.24 -13.74
C ASP A 53 8.01 -5.70 -14.12
N ASN A 54 8.55 -6.67 -13.37
CA ASN A 54 8.32 -8.09 -13.61
C ASN A 54 6.99 -8.61 -13.03
N LEU A 55 6.23 -7.79 -12.30
CA LEU A 55 5.01 -8.24 -11.62
C LEU A 55 3.87 -8.52 -12.59
N ARG A 56 3.60 -7.64 -13.54
CA ARG A 56 2.62 -7.82 -14.62
C ARG A 56 1.27 -8.39 -14.18
N LEU A 57 0.77 -7.98 -13.00
CA LEU A 57 -0.49 -8.50 -12.47
C LEU A 57 -1.67 -8.21 -13.41
N GLY A 58 -2.57 -9.20 -13.58
CA GLY A 58 -3.71 -9.10 -14.45
C GLY A 58 -3.41 -9.31 -15.93
N GLU A 59 -2.13 -9.30 -16.36
CA GLU A 59 -1.75 -9.49 -17.75
C GLU A 59 -2.04 -10.92 -18.23
N ALA A 60 -2.62 -11.05 -19.42
CA ALA A 60 -2.92 -12.33 -20.03
C ALA A 60 -1.68 -12.88 -20.76
N LEU A 61 -1.07 -13.93 -20.21
CA LEU A 61 0.06 -14.61 -20.84
C LEU A 61 -0.37 -15.79 -21.73
N ALA A 62 -1.61 -16.26 -21.61
CA ALA A 62 -2.10 -17.47 -22.29
C ALA A 62 -1.87 -17.47 -23.80
N SER A 63 -2.03 -16.34 -24.47
CA SER A 63 -1.93 -16.20 -25.93
C SER A 63 -0.52 -15.86 -26.45
N ARG A 64 0.49 -15.81 -25.57
CA ARG A 64 1.87 -15.57 -26.01
C ARG A 64 2.41 -16.78 -26.76
N THR A 65 3.23 -16.53 -27.77
CA THR A 65 3.77 -17.58 -28.68
C THR A 65 5.09 -18.13 -28.15
N PHE A 66 5.16 -19.45 -28.08
CA PHE A 66 6.33 -20.22 -27.67
C PHE A 66 6.62 -21.34 -28.68
N THR A 67 7.68 -22.08 -28.44
CA THR A 67 8.06 -23.25 -29.26
C THR A 67 8.13 -24.50 -28.36
N THR A 68 7.56 -25.61 -28.78
CA THR A 68 7.75 -26.90 -28.07
C THR A 68 9.16 -27.45 -28.30
N PRO A 69 9.62 -28.41 -27.46
CA PRO A 69 10.91 -29.09 -27.69
C PRO A 69 11.04 -29.80 -29.04
N GLU A 70 9.92 -30.10 -29.71
CA GLU A 70 9.84 -30.70 -31.04
C GLU A 70 9.85 -29.66 -32.17
N GLY A 71 9.91 -28.35 -31.82
CA GLY A 71 9.96 -27.25 -32.78
C GLY A 71 8.60 -26.80 -33.31
N GLN A 72 7.51 -27.17 -32.65
CA GLN A 72 6.16 -26.72 -33.01
C GLN A 72 5.80 -25.42 -32.29
N THR A 73 5.05 -24.54 -32.93
CA THR A 73 4.52 -23.34 -32.31
C THR A 73 3.38 -23.70 -31.34
N THR A 74 3.41 -23.13 -30.14
CA THR A 74 2.38 -23.31 -29.11
C THR A 74 2.13 -22.01 -28.36
N ASP A 75 1.09 -22.00 -27.54
CA ASP A 75 0.82 -21.01 -26.52
C ASP A 75 0.72 -21.68 -25.12
N LEU A 76 0.30 -20.98 -24.09
CA LEU A 76 0.18 -21.55 -22.74
C LEU A 76 -1.13 -22.35 -22.53
N SER A 77 -2.12 -22.22 -23.40
CA SER A 77 -3.46 -22.80 -23.20
C SER A 77 -3.45 -24.30 -22.91
N PRO A 78 -2.62 -25.15 -23.58
CA PRO A 78 -2.58 -26.61 -23.32
C PRO A 78 -1.97 -26.96 -21.96
N TYR A 79 -1.24 -26.02 -21.34
CA TYR A 79 -0.46 -26.21 -20.12
C TYR A 79 -1.12 -25.63 -18.89
N LEU A 80 -2.29 -24.97 -19.04
CA LEU A 80 -2.97 -24.37 -17.90
C LEU A 80 -3.51 -25.44 -16.95
N GLY A 81 -3.34 -25.22 -15.66
CA GLY A 81 -3.94 -26.02 -14.58
C GLY A 81 -5.40 -25.65 -14.36
N GLU A 82 -6.14 -26.54 -13.69
CA GLU A 82 -7.56 -26.31 -13.36
C GLU A 82 -7.74 -25.11 -12.44
N GLU A 83 -6.84 -24.95 -11.47
CA GLU A 83 -6.84 -23.82 -10.52
C GLU A 83 -5.75 -22.81 -10.86
N ARG A 84 -4.51 -23.25 -11.03
CA ARG A 84 -3.32 -22.40 -11.19
C ARG A 84 -2.28 -23.04 -12.10
N THR A 85 -1.42 -22.20 -12.68
CA THR A 85 -0.20 -22.63 -13.37
C THR A 85 0.98 -21.82 -12.86
N LEU A 86 2.04 -22.50 -12.45
CA LEU A 86 3.33 -21.91 -12.13
C LEU A 86 4.20 -21.94 -13.39
N CYS A 87 4.32 -20.82 -14.10
CA CYS A 87 5.20 -20.68 -15.27
C CYS A 87 6.57 -20.19 -14.80
N MET A 88 7.55 -21.06 -14.73
CA MET A 88 8.90 -20.74 -14.29
C MET A 88 9.85 -20.55 -15.48
N TYR A 89 10.35 -19.33 -15.66
CA TYR A 89 11.46 -19.10 -16.58
C TYR A 89 12.76 -19.64 -15.99
N TRP A 90 13.44 -20.46 -16.77
CA TRP A 90 14.64 -21.17 -16.36
C TRP A 90 15.68 -21.28 -17.49
N GLY A 91 16.83 -21.89 -17.21
CA GLY A 91 17.83 -22.29 -18.18
C GLY A 91 18.74 -23.34 -17.55
N SER A 92 19.23 -24.30 -18.32
CA SER A 92 20.05 -25.42 -17.85
C SER A 92 21.39 -24.99 -17.23
N TRP A 93 21.86 -23.80 -17.60
CA TRP A 93 23.09 -23.18 -17.12
C TRP A 93 22.91 -22.40 -15.79
N CYS A 94 21.69 -22.30 -15.27
CA CYS A 94 21.34 -21.46 -14.15
C CYS A 94 21.27 -22.27 -12.85
N GLY A 95 22.28 -22.20 -11.98
CA GLY A 95 22.33 -22.96 -10.73
C GLY A 95 21.22 -22.61 -9.72
N TYR A 96 20.65 -21.40 -9.76
CA TYR A 96 19.48 -21.05 -8.96
C TYR A 96 18.20 -21.69 -9.52
N CYS A 97 18.10 -21.84 -10.84
CA CYS A 97 16.99 -22.52 -11.48
C CYS A 97 17.01 -24.02 -11.15
N GLU A 98 18.20 -24.62 -11.12
CA GLU A 98 18.39 -25.99 -10.68
C GLU A 98 17.85 -26.24 -9.27
N LYS A 99 18.24 -25.39 -8.30
CA LYS A 99 17.71 -25.45 -6.92
C LYS A 99 16.18 -25.29 -6.86
N GLN A 100 15.63 -24.43 -7.72
CA GLN A 100 14.20 -24.23 -7.77
C GLN A 100 13.46 -25.47 -8.30
N VAL A 101 14.00 -26.10 -9.33
CA VAL A 101 13.46 -27.34 -9.87
C VAL A 101 13.58 -28.48 -8.82
N GLU A 102 14.69 -28.58 -8.11
CA GLU A 102 14.89 -29.55 -7.02
C GLU A 102 13.89 -29.36 -5.87
N LEU A 103 13.45 -28.13 -5.59
CA LEU A 103 12.38 -27.86 -4.64
C LEU A 103 11.00 -28.29 -5.17
N LEU A 104 10.70 -27.98 -6.43
CA LEU A 104 9.36 -28.19 -7.01
C LEU A 104 9.10 -29.65 -7.43
N ALA A 105 10.11 -30.36 -7.94
CA ALA A 105 9.93 -31.70 -8.49
C ALA A 105 9.34 -32.72 -7.50
N PRO A 106 9.79 -32.79 -6.22
CA PRO A 106 9.17 -33.66 -5.22
C PRO A 106 7.71 -33.31 -4.89
N LEU A 107 7.31 -32.06 -5.15
CA LEU A 107 5.97 -31.55 -4.87
C LEU A 107 5.00 -31.69 -6.04
N ALA A 108 5.47 -32.14 -7.21
CA ALA A 108 4.69 -32.18 -8.45
C ALA A 108 3.30 -32.81 -8.26
N ARG A 109 3.24 -34.03 -7.69
CA ARG A 109 1.99 -34.73 -7.44
C ARG A 109 1.08 -33.99 -6.44
N LYS A 110 1.66 -33.45 -5.37
CA LYS A 110 0.91 -32.67 -4.36
C LYS A 110 0.29 -31.41 -4.98
N LEU A 111 1.01 -30.76 -5.89
CA LEU A 111 0.52 -29.60 -6.62
C LEU A 111 -0.58 -29.98 -7.62
N GLU A 112 -0.38 -31.05 -8.38
CA GLU A 112 -1.37 -31.56 -9.34
C GLU A 112 -2.69 -31.98 -8.65
N ASP A 113 -2.62 -32.66 -7.50
CA ASP A 113 -3.80 -33.02 -6.69
C ASP A 113 -4.60 -31.78 -6.22
N ARG A 114 -4.00 -30.58 -6.26
CA ARG A 114 -4.61 -29.27 -5.96
C ARG A 114 -5.00 -28.47 -7.20
N GLY A 115 -4.94 -29.06 -8.38
CA GLY A 115 -5.21 -28.37 -9.65
C GLY A 115 -4.13 -27.39 -10.08
N VAL A 116 -2.93 -27.49 -9.49
CA VAL A 116 -1.79 -26.61 -9.79
C VAL A 116 -0.80 -27.33 -10.70
N LYS A 117 -0.60 -26.82 -11.91
CA LYS A 117 0.45 -27.31 -12.83
C LYS A 117 1.71 -26.48 -12.71
N VAL A 118 2.86 -27.10 -12.98
CA VAL A 118 4.14 -26.43 -13.16
C VAL A 118 4.56 -26.56 -14.62
N LEU A 119 4.86 -25.42 -15.25
CA LEU A 119 5.37 -25.32 -16.61
C LEU A 119 6.73 -24.63 -16.56
N LEU A 120 7.74 -25.25 -17.15
CA LEU A 120 9.04 -24.63 -17.33
C LEU A 120 9.08 -23.90 -18.68
N ILE A 121 9.53 -22.64 -18.68
CA ILE A 121 9.75 -21.87 -19.92
C ILE A 121 11.25 -21.65 -20.04
N ASP A 122 11.85 -22.31 -21.01
CA ASP A 122 13.28 -22.19 -21.26
C ASP A 122 13.60 -20.82 -21.86
N LYS A 123 14.44 -20.07 -21.13
CA LYS A 123 15.11 -18.88 -21.66
C LYS A 123 16.26 -19.32 -22.56
N MET A 124 15.94 -19.74 -23.77
CA MET A 124 16.93 -20.23 -24.74
C MET A 124 17.92 -19.13 -25.12
N ASP A 125 18.97 -19.00 -24.33
CA ASP A 125 20.09 -18.09 -24.62
C ASP A 125 21.14 -18.83 -25.47
N PRO A 126 21.21 -18.59 -26.80
CA PRO A 126 22.08 -19.35 -27.69
C PRO A 126 23.57 -19.19 -27.41
N GLN A 127 23.96 -18.25 -26.55
CA GLN A 127 25.35 -18.08 -26.08
C GLN A 127 25.67 -18.96 -24.87
N LYS A 128 24.66 -19.53 -24.22
CA LYS A 128 24.82 -20.23 -22.93
C LYS A 128 24.38 -21.70 -23.00
N GLU A 129 23.45 -22.04 -23.88
CA GLU A 129 22.96 -23.41 -24.00
C GLU A 129 22.48 -23.76 -25.39
N SER A 130 22.30 -25.07 -25.60
CA SER A 130 21.64 -25.65 -26.79
C SER A 130 20.39 -26.41 -26.35
N LEU A 131 19.50 -26.68 -27.32
CA LEU A 131 18.30 -27.49 -27.09
C LEU A 131 18.63 -28.88 -26.53
N GLU A 132 19.73 -29.48 -27.00
CA GLU A 132 20.21 -30.79 -26.52
C GLU A 132 20.66 -30.72 -25.08
N ALA A 133 21.32 -29.62 -24.68
CA ALA A 133 21.75 -29.40 -23.27
C ALA A 133 20.54 -29.23 -22.34
N ALA A 134 19.52 -28.46 -22.77
CA ALA A 134 18.30 -28.28 -21.99
C ALA A 134 17.54 -29.62 -21.84
N LYS A 135 17.38 -30.39 -22.93
CA LYS A 135 16.77 -31.72 -22.89
C LYS A 135 17.52 -32.69 -21.97
N ALA A 136 18.86 -32.70 -22.05
CA ALA A 136 19.69 -33.57 -21.22
C ALA A 136 19.53 -33.22 -19.73
N ALA A 137 19.57 -31.93 -19.36
CA ALA A 137 19.43 -31.46 -17.97
C ALA A 137 18.09 -31.88 -17.35
N LEU A 138 17.00 -31.81 -18.10
CA LEU A 138 15.68 -32.22 -17.60
C LEU A 138 15.55 -33.75 -17.53
N SER A 139 16.12 -34.47 -18.50
CA SER A 139 16.05 -35.95 -18.56
C SER A 139 16.92 -36.61 -17.48
N GLU A 140 18.15 -36.10 -17.22
CA GLU A 140 19.04 -36.62 -16.21
C GLU A 140 18.46 -36.52 -14.78
N LYS A 141 17.63 -35.53 -14.55
CA LYS A 141 16.99 -35.28 -13.24
C LYS A 141 15.57 -35.83 -13.14
N GLU A 142 15.08 -36.51 -14.18
CA GLU A 142 13.71 -37.07 -14.25
C GLU A 142 12.64 -36.00 -13.87
N ILE A 143 12.80 -34.76 -14.37
CA ILE A 143 11.92 -33.65 -14.00
C ILE A 143 10.51 -33.91 -14.56
N PRO A 144 9.47 -33.91 -13.68
CA PRO A 144 8.11 -34.34 -14.04
C PRO A 144 7.24 -33.22 -14.65
N PHE A 145 7.87 -32.14 -15.13
CA PHE A 145 7.14 -30.95 -15.61
C PHE A 145 7.15 -30.87 -17.14
N ASP A 146 6.04 -30.39 -17.70
CA ASP A 146 6.00 -29.93 -19.09
C ASP A 146 6.95 -28.72 -19.24
N TRP A 147 7.49 -28.54 -20.44
CA TRP A 147 8.33 -27.41 -20.75
C TRP A 147 8.20 -26.94 -22.20
N ILE A 148 8.38 -25.64 -22.38
CA ILE A 148 8.36 -24.95 -23.68
C ILE A 148 9.53 -23.96 -23.74
N ILE A 149 9.72 -23.33 -24.88
CA ILE A 149 10.89 -22.53 -25.19
C ILE A 149 10.46 -21.13 -25.65
N ASP A 150 11.01 -20.10 -25.06
CA ASP A 150 11.02 -18.72 -25.57
C ASP A 150 12.24 -18.56 -26.49
N SER A 151 12.12 -19.06 -27.72
CA SER A 151 13.23 -19.30 -28.63
C SER A 151 13.92 -18.05 -29.13
N ASP A 152 13.22 -16.92 -29.20
CA ASP A 152 13.74 -15.63 -29.62
C ASP A 152 13.81 -14.60 -28.47
N LEU A 153 13.48 -15.04 -27.27
CA LEU A 153 13.41 -14.21 -26.06
C LEU A 153 12.43 -13.04 -26.18
N SER A 154 11.44 -13.13 -27.06
CA SER A 154 10.47 -12.05 -27.28
C SER A 154 9.59 -11.84 -26.06
N VAL A 155 9.05 -12.90 -25.47
CA VAL A 155 8.21 -12.83 -24.27
C VAL A 155 9.02 -12.43 -23.05
N TYR A 156 10.25 -12.96 -22.91
CA TYR A 156 11.17 -12.57 -21.83
C TYR A 156 11.44 -11.07 -21.82
N ARG A 157 11.72 -10.47 -23.00
CA ARG A 157 11.96 -9.01 -23.12
C ARG A 157 10.69 -8.20 -22.95
N GLU A 158 9.59 -8.64 -23.52
CA GLU A 158 8.29 -7.98 -23.38
C GLU A 158 7.86 -7.88 -21.92
N LEU A 159 8.09 -8.93 -21.12
CA LEU A 159 7.79 -8.95 -19.71
C LEU A 159 8.80 -8.18 -18.85
N GLY A 160 9.85 -7.60 -19.44
CA GLY A 160 10.86 -6.84 -18.71
C GLY A 160 11.67 -7.67 -17.71
N MET A 161 11.81 -8.99 -17.94
CA MET A 161 12.53 -9.85 -17.01
C MET A 161 14.03 -9.59 -17.02
N HIS A 162 14.63 -9.54 -15.84
CA HIS A 162 16.08 -9.31 -15.68
C HIS A 162 16.81 -10.50 -15.06
N ILE A 163 16.09 -11.38 -14.35
CA ILE A 163 16.67 -12.54 -13.66
C ILE A 163 15.90 -13.82 -13.97
N ILE A 164 16.55 -14.97 -13.78
CA ILE A 164 15.96 -16.29 -13.68
C ILE A 164 16.52 -17.02 -12.45
N PRO A 165 15.75 -17.89 -11.78
CA PRO A 165 14.35 -18.18 -12.08
C PRO A 165 13.45 -16.96 -11.83
N THR A 166 12.39 -16.83 -12.60
CA THR A 166 11.23 -15.97 -12.30
C THR A 166 10.00 -16.81 -12.51
N THR A 167 9.12 -16.88 -11.51
CA THR A 167 7.90 -17.70 -11.55
C THR A 167 6.68 -16.79 -11.62
N TYR A 168 5.88 -16.94 -12.67
CA TYR A 168 4.56 -16.34 -12.78
C TYR A 168 3.51 -17.34 -12.33
N PHE A 169 2.68 -16.92 -11.39
CA PHE A 169 1.51 -17.69 -10.97
C PHE A 169 0.31 -17.20 -11.77
N LEU A 170 -0.20 -18.06 -12.63
CA LEU A 170 -1.35 -17.77 -13.48
C LEU A 170 -2.60 -18.41 -12.92
N ASP A 171 -3.76 -17.77 -13.14
CA ASP A 171 -5.05 -18.41 -12.92
C ASP A 171 -5.40 -19.39 -14.07
N SER A 172 -6.56 -20.04 -13.97
CA SER A 172 -7.05 -20.98 -14.98
C SER A 172 -7.31 -20.35 -16.36
N THR A 173 -7.36 -19.02 -16.44
CA THR A 173 -7.48 -18.27 -17.71
C THR A 173 -6.14 -17.81 -18.27
N GLY A 174 -5.03 -18.07 -17.57
CA GLY A 174 -3.68 -17.68 -17.95
C GLY A 174 -3.33 -16.22 -17.68
N ARG A 175 -4.04 -15.58 -16.73
CA ARG A 175 -3.71 -14.23 -16.24
C ARG A 175 -2.77 -14.30 -15.07
N VAL A 176 -1.80 -13.40 -15.03
CA VAL A 176 -0.85 -13.26 -13.93
C VAL A 176 -1.58 -12.83 -12.66
N ARG A 177 -1.39 -13.59 -11.59
CA ARG A 177 -1.93 -13.30 -10.25
C ARG A 177 -0.83 -13.03 -9.22
N LEU A 178 0.37 -13.51 -9.47
CA LEU A 178 1.57 -13.22 -8.69
C LEU A 178 2.78 -13.40 -9.60
N CYS A 179 3.81 -12.60 -9.42
CA CYS A 179 5.14 -12.79 -10.01
C CYS A 179 6.16 -12.91 -8.89
N ARG A 180 7.01 -13.93 -8.97
CA ARG A 180 8.08 -14.18 -8.03
C ARG A 180 9.43 -14.18 -8.75
N PRO A 181 10.14 -13.05 -8.80
CA PRO A 181 11.53 -13.00 -9.24
C PRO A 181 12.46 -13.69 -8.24
N GLY A 182 13.42 -14.45 -8.71
CA GLY A 182 14.33 -15.25 -7.88
C GLY A 182 13.72 -16.58 -7.43
N THR A 183 14.44 -17.28 -6.54
CA THR A 183 14.01 -18.59 -6.03
C THR A 183 12.93 -18.47 -4.96
N ILE A 184 11.98 -19.40 -4.98
CA ILE A 184 11.12 -19.72 -3.85
C ILE A 184 11.98 -20.52 -2.88
N GLY A 185 12.16 -20.02 -1.65
CA GLY A 185 13.18 -20.54 -0.73
C GLY A 185 12.80 -21.85 -0.03
N SER A 186 11.50 -22.16 0.08
CA SER A 186 11.01 -23.34 0.79
C SER A 186 9.62 -23.75 0.32
N GLU A 187 9.22 -25.01 0.65
CA GLU A 187 7.83 -25.47 0.47
C GLU A 187 6.85 -24.60 1.24
N ALA A 188 7.20 -24.17 2.46
CA ALA A 188 6.35 -23.30 3.27
C ALA A 188 6.11 -21.93 2.62
N GLU A 189 7.11 -21.36 1.96
CA GLU A 189 6.96 -20.13 1.16
C GLU A 189 6.03 -20.35 -0.05
N LEU A 190 6.20 -21.45 -0.77
CA LEU A 190 5.30 -21.79 -1.88
C LEU A 190 3.85 -21.95 -1.41
N GLU A 191 3.63 -22.65 -0.29
CA GLU A 191 2.31 -22.81 0.29
C GLU A 191 1.69 -21.46 0.69
N ALA A 192 2.47 -20.57 1.31
CA ALA A 192 2.00 -19.22 1.66
C ALA A 192 1.58 -18.42 0.42
N GLN A 193 2.32 -18.55 -0.70
CA GLN A 193 1.97 -17.91 -1.97
C GLN A 193 0.69 -18.49 -2.58
N LEU A 194 0.52 -19.81 -2.54
CA LEU A 194 -0.69 -20.48 -3.03
C LEU A 194 -1.91 -20.15 -2.16
N ASP A 195 -1.75 -20.08 -0.84
CA ASP A 195 -2.81 -19.68 0.09
C ASP A 195 -3.20 -18.20 -0.10
N TYR A 196 -2.22 -17.33 -0.32
CA TYR A 196 -2.46 -15.94 -0.70
C TYR A 196 -3.33 -15.85 -1.96
N LEU A 197 -2.99 -16.62 -3.00
CA LEU A 197 -3.73 -16.63 -4.26
C LEU A 197 -5.14 -17.20 -4.13
N LYS A 198 -5.36 -18.13 -3.18
CA LYS A 198 -6.66 -18.73 -2.89
C LYS A 198 -7.56 -17.79 -2.11
N ASN A 199 -7.01 -17.10 -1.12
CA ASN A 199 -7.75 -16.31 -0.16
C ASN A 199 -7.80 -14.81 -0.50
N GLY A 200 -7.04 -14.39 -1.52
CA GLY A 200 -6.87 -12.99 -1.93
C GLY A 200 -5.90 -12.21 -1.06
N GLY A 201 -5.43 -11.08 -1.59
CA GLY A 201 -4.44 -10.21 -0.92
C GLY A 201 -4.93 -9.64 0.41
N ALA A 202 -6.22 -9.34 0.50
CA ALA A 202 -6.84 -8.84 1.72
C ALA A 202 -6.71 -9.80 2.91
N ALA A 203 -6.97 -11.10 2.71
CA ALA A 203 -6.97 -12.09 3.80
C ALA A 203 -5.59 -12.24 4.46
N GLY A 204 -4.51 -12.24 3.67
CA GLY A 204 -3.14 -12.29 4.18
C GLY A 204 -2.79 -11.06 5.02
N THR A 205 -3.11 -9.87 4.54
CA THR A 205 -2.86 -8.61 5.25
C THR A 205 -3.75 -8.46 6.47
N GLU A 206 -5.03 -8.84 6.40
CA GLU A 206 -5.92 -8.83 7.57
C GLU A 206 -5.43 -9.80 8.65
N THR A 207 -4.98 -11.01 8.26
CA THR A 207 -4.40 -11.98 9.20
C THR A 207 -3.15 -11.42 9.87
N PHE A 208 -2.26 -10.79 9.09
CA PHE A 208 -1.08 -10.13 9.63
C PHE A 208 -1.45 -9.02 10.61
N LEU A 209 -2.36 -8.11 10.22
CA LEU A 209 -2.81 -7.00 11.05
C LEU A 209 -3.40 -7.49 12.38
N ARG A 210 -4.31 -8.45 12.33
CA ARG A 210 -4.94 -9.03 13.54
C ARG A 210 -3.96 -9.69 14.48
N ARG A 211 -2.93 -10.33 13.94
CA ARG A 211 -1.94 -11.07 14.75
C ARG A 211 -0.87 -10.17 15.35
N ASN A 212 -0.45 -9.11 14.64
CA ASN A 212 0.75 -8.37 14.97
C ASN A 212 0.52 -6.89 15.31
N LEU A 213 -0.54 -6.28 14.80
CA LEU A 213 -0.81 -4.85 14.99
C LEU A 213 -2.06 -4.59 15.83
N LEU A 214 -3.06 -5.48 15.83
CA LEU A 214 -4.28 -5.29 16.60
C LEU A 214 -4.06 -5.78 18.03
N ASN A 215 -4.18 -4.88 19.03
CA ASN A 215 -4.14 -5.26 20.42
C ASN A 215 -5.47 -5.89 20.91
N ASP A 216 -5.49 -6.46 22.11
CA ASP A 216 -6.66 -7.18 22.66
C ASP A 216 -7.89 -6.27 22.85
N GLU A 217 -7.70 -4.95 22.95
CA GLU A 217 -8.77 -3.97 23.13
C GLU A 217 -9.32 -3.43 21.79
N GLY A 218 -8.66 -3.74 20.67
CA GLY A 218 -9.09 -3.32 19.33
C GLY A 218 -8.36 -2.10 18.78
N GLY A 219 -7.28 -1.67 19.41
CA GLY A 219 -6.40 -0.62 18.93
C GLY A 219 -5.40 -1.12 17.90
N VAL A 220 -5.22 -0.39 16.80
CA VAL A 220 -4.21 -0.69 15.77
C VAL A 220 -2.90 -0.01 16.15
N GLN A 221 -1.94 -0.79 16.60
CA GLN A 221 -0.59 -0.33 16.96
C GLN A 221 0.18 0.15 15.73
N MET A 222 1.01 1.20 15.90
CA MET A 222 1.69 1.87 14.79
C MET A 222 2.64 0.96 14.02
N HIS A 223 3.48 0.21 14.75
CA HIS A 223 4.60 -0.51 14.16
C HIS A 223 4.79 -1.90 14.75
N VAL A 224 5.30 -2.82 13.92
CA VAL A 224 5.89 -4.08 14.35
C VAL A 224 7.24 -4.29 13.65
N TYR A 225 8.21 -4.86 14.37
CA TYR A 225 9.51 -5.22 13.83
C TYR A 225 9.62 -6.72 13.54
N GLU A 226 10.54 -7.09 12.64
CA GLU A 226 10.82 -8.49 12.32
C GLU A 226 11.24 -9.29 13.57
N SER A 227 11.93 -8.67 14.53
CA SER A 227 12.30 -9.29 15.80
C SER A 227 11.11 -9.58 16.73
N GLY A 228 9.89 -9.19 16.36
CA GLY A 228 8.70 -9.30 17.20
C GLY A 228 8.68 -8.32 18.37
N GLY A 229 9.60 -7.36 18.39
CA GLY A 229 9.64 -6.28 19.39
C GLY A 229 8.88 -5.05 18.87
N ALA A 230 8.18 -4.35 19.78
CA ALA A 230 7.66 -3.03 19.47
C ALA A 230 8.81 -2.01 19.41
N ALA A 231 8.75 -1.10 18.43
CA ALA A 231 9.56 0.11 18.43
C ALA A 231 9.31 0.95 19.67
N PRO A 232 10.24 1.81 20.09
CA PRO A 232 9.88 2.91 20.97
C PRO A 232 8.70 3.69 20.35
N GLY A 233 7.53 3.72 21.04
CA GLY A 233 6.28 4.26 20.52
C GLY A 233 5.52 3.36 19.53
N GLY A 234 6.01 2.17 19.20
CA GLY A 234 5.36 1.26 18.25
C GLY A 234 4.06 0.67 18.75
N GLN A 235 3.82 0.71 20.05
CA GLN A 235 2.56 0.28 20.67
C GLN A 235 1.50 1.38 20.70
N ASP A 236 1.85 2.61 20.33
CA ASP A 236 0.90 3.70 20.24
C ASP A 236 -0.14 3.41 19.18
N VAL A 237 -1.37 3.86 19.43
CA VAL A 237 -2.47 3.74 18.48
C VAL A 237 -2.78 5.13 17.95
N LEU A 238 -2.68 5.30 16.63
CA LEU A 238 -3.05 6.55 15.97
C LEU A 238 -4.54 6.55 15.60
N ALA A 239 -5.18 7.69 15.76
CA ALA A 239 -6.54 7.93 15.27
C ALA A 239 -6.64 7.68 13.76
N GLU A 240 -5.56 7.97 13.01
CA GLU A 240 -5.42 7.69 11.59
C GLU A 240 -5.60 6.20 11.24
N SER A 241 -4.79 5.32 11.83
CA SER A 241 -4.85 3.87 11.57
C SER A 241 -6.15 3.27 12.06
N GLN A 242 -6.67 3.77 13.19
CA GLN A 242 -7.95 3.36 13.74
C GLN A 242 -9.09 3.71 12.78
N GLY A 243 -9.11 4.93 12.23
CA GLY A 243 -10.09 5.38 11.25
C GLY A 243 -10.02 4.60 9.93
N LEU A 244 -8.82 4.24 9.47
CA LEU A 244 -8.62 3.41 8.27
C LEU A 244 -9.12 1.98 8.47
N LEU A 245 -8.87 1.36 9.64
CA LEU A 245 -9.42 0.04 9.96
C LEU A 245 -10.95 0.06 10.01
N MET A 246 -11.54 1.12 10.58
CA MET A 246 -13.00 1.33 10.56
C MET A 246 -13.52 1.49 9.12
N THR A 247 -12.81 2.21 8.26
CA THR A 247 -13.15 2.34 6.83
C THR A 247 -13.16 0.98 6.14
N TYR A 248 -12.13 0.15 6.35
CA TYR A 248 -12.08 -1.21 5.85
C TYR A 248 -13.27 -2.06 6.34
N ALA A 249 -13.50 -2.05 7.65
CA ALA A 249 -14.59 -2.82 8.25
C ALA A 249 -15.98 -2.37 7.75
N ALA A 250 -16.17 -1.07 7.51
CA ALA A 250 -17.39 -0.54 6.92
C ALA A 250 -17.59 -1.00 5.46
N LYS A 251 -16.53 -0.91 4.62
CA LYS A 251 -16.57 -1.35 3.22
C LYS A 251 -16.85 -2.85 3.07
N THR A 252 -16.32 -3.68 3.99
CA THR A 252 -16.55 -5.13 3.98
C THR A 252 -17.80 -5.59 4.75
N GLY A 253 -18.53 -4.66 5.39
CA GLY A 253 -19.69 -4.96 6.22
C GLY A 253 -19.34 -5.75 7.50
N ASN A 254 -18.07 -5.77 7.91
CA ASN A 254 -17.61 -6.49 9.09
C ASN A 254 -17.94 -5.71 10.38
N ARG A 255 -19.18 -5.89 10.87
CA ARG A 255 -19.70 -5.16 12.04
C ARG A 255 -18.95 -5.47 13.34
N GLU A 256 -18.40 -6.66 13.48
CA GLU A 256 -17.65 -7.06 14.68
C GLU A 256 -16.31 -6.30 14.76
N LEU A 257 -15.52 -6.34 13.68
CA LEU A 257 -14.27 -5.59 13.59
C LEU A 257 -14.51 -4.08 13.72
N PHE A 258 -15.56 -3.58 13.08
CA PHE A 258 -15.94 -2.17 13.17
C PHE A 258 -16.24 -1.75 14.61
N ARG A 259 -17.06 -2.54 15.32
CA ARG A 259 -17.42 -2.26 16.72
C ARG A 259 -16.17 -2.29 17.60
N GLN A 260 -15.32 -3.31 17.45
CA GLN A 260 -14.08 -3.44 18.23
C GLN A 260 -13.19 -2.21 18.04
N ALA A 261 -12.96 -1.80 16.79
CA ALA A 261 -12.14 -0.63 16.47
C ALA A 261 -12.78 0.67 16.99
N TYR A 262 -14.09 0.82 16.88
CA TYR A 262 -14.79 2.02 17.35
C TYR A 262 -14.86 2.11 18.87
N ASP A 263 -15.10 0.97 19.58
CA ASP A 263 -15.11 0.92 21.05
C ASP A 263 -13.73 1.35 21.60
N TYR A 264 -12.64 0.92 20.97
CA TYR A 264 -11.29 1.41 21.32
C TYR A 264 -11.17 2.92 21.12
N ALA A 265 -11.57 3.45 19.96
CA ALA A 265 -11.51 4.89 19.69
C ALA A 265 -12.32 5.71 20.72
N LYS A 266 -13.51 5.23 21.09
CA LYS A 266 -14.34 5.88 22.12
C LYS A 266 -13.72 5.84 23.51
N THR A 267 -13.01 4.77 23.85
CA THR A 267 -12.49 4.58 25.21
C THR A 267 -11.18 5.32 25.43
N HIS A 268 -10.29 5.32 24.41
CA HIS A 268 -8.91 5.78 24.59
C HIS A 268 -8.58 7.08 23.86
N LEU A 269 -9.31 7.41 22.79
CA LEU A 269 -9.02 8.58 21.95
C LEU A 269 -10.05 9.71 22.11
N ASP A 270 -11.32 9.40 22.45
CA ASP A 270 -12.40 10.39 22.44
C ASP A 270 -12.25 11.47 23.50
N GLN A 271 -12.29 12.72 23.05
CA GLN A 271 -12.21 13.94 23.86
C GLN A 271 -13.40 14.85 23.51
N GLY A 272 -14.61 14.41 23.92
CA GLY A 272 -15.81 15.22 23.71
C GLY A 272 -16.34 15.21 22.28
N GLY A 273 -16.15 14.12 21.56
CA GLY A 273 -16.62 13.93 20.18
C GLY A 273 -15.56 14.18 19.11
N LEU A 274 -14.37 14.63 19.49
CA LEU A 274 -13.16 14.63 18.67
C LEU A 274 -12.20 13.56 19.17
N LEU A 275 -11.26 13.10 18.33
CA LEU A 275 -10.28 12.09 18.71
C LEU A 275 -8.91 12.73 18.93
N ALA A 276 -8.30 12.45 20.08
CA ALA A 276 -6.86 12.68 20.25
C ALA A 276 -6.12 11.94 19.14
N TRP A 277 -5.11 12.57 18.54
CA TRP A 277 -4.42 12.00 17.38
C TRP A 277 -3.67 10.68 17.69
N TYR A 278 -3.36 10.42 18.98
CA TYR A 278 -2.81 9.14 19.43
C TYR A 278 -3.23 8.78 20.84
N ALA A 279 -3.10 7.51 21.19
CA ALA A 279 -3.12 6.99 22.56
C ALA A 279 -1.90 6.09 22.81
N SER A 280 -1.30 6.20 24.00
CA SER A 280 -0.15 5.43 24.48
C SER A 280 -0.40 5.00 25.92
N GLY A 281 -0.91 3.77 26.12
CA GLY A 281 -1.37 3.32 27.43
C GLY A 281 -2.52 4.19 27.96
N GLU A 282 -2.31 4.85 29.10
CA GLU A 282 -3.28 5.78 29.71
C GLU A 282 -3.12 7.24 29.21
N GLU A 283 -2.09 7.53 28.43
CA GLU A 283 -1.85 8.85 27.88
C GLU A 283 -2.47 9.01 26.49
N SER A 284 -2.94 10.21 26.18
CA SER A 284 -3.47 10.56 24.87
C SER A 284 -2.94 11.91 24.38
N GLY A 285 -2.97 12.10 23.05
CA GLY A 285 -2.58 13.36 22.42
C GLY A 285 -3.40 14.54 22.92
N GLN A 286 -2.80 15.71 22.92
CA GLN A 286 -3.43 16.94 23.40
C GLN A 286 -4.17 17.71 22.30
N VAL A 287 -4.18 17.19 21.07
CA VAL A 287 -4.87 17.77 19.91
C VAL A 287 -5.56 16.65 19.12
N ASN A 288 -6.59 17.02 18.37
CA ASN A 288 -7.13 16.15 17.33
C ASN A 288 -6.39 16.39 15.99
N ALA A 289 -6.71 15.58 14.99
CA ALA A 289 -6.43 15.86 13.58
C ALA A 289 -7.76 15.81 12.82
N LEU A 290 -8.11 16.92 12.13
CA LEU A 290 -9.38 17.03 11.42
C LEU A 290 -9.62 15.84 10.46
N LEU A 291 -8.60 15.42 9.72
CA LEU A 291 -8.72 14.30 8.78
C LEU A 291 -9.11 13.00 9.46
N ASP A 292 -8.57 12.71 10.65
CA ASP A 292 -8.85 11.47 11.38
C ASP A 292 -10.28 11.46 11.92
N ASP A 293 -10.75 12.59 12.44
CA ASP A 293 -12.15 12.75 12.83
C ASP A 293 -13.11 12.60 11.65
N LEU A 294 -12.75 13.15 10.48
CA LEU A 294 -13.52 13.01 9.25
C LEU A 294 -13.58 11.56 8.77
N ARG A 295 -12.46 10.80 8.84
CA ARG A 295 -12.44 9.36 8.51
C ARG A 295 -13.39 8.57 9.40
N VAL A 296 -13.35 8.81 10.70
CA VAL A 296 -14.23 8.11 11.65
C VAL A 296 -15.68 8.50 11.42
N LEU A 297 -15.98 9.77 11.22
CA LEU A 297 -17.33 10.25 10.89
C LEU A 297 -17.87 9.56 9.62
N LYS A 298 -17.08 9.52 8.55
CA LYS A 298 -17.44 8.87 7.28
C LYS A 298 -17.67 7.37 7.45
N SER A 299 -16.81 6.71 8.24
CA SER A 299 -16.91 5.27 8.51
C SER A 299 -18.16 4.92 9.33
N LEU A 300 -18.51 5.72 10.33
CA LEU A 300 -19.74 5.57 11.13
C LEU A 300 -20.99 5.74 10.26
N ASN A 301 -20.99 6.75 9.41
CA ASN A 301 -22.10 7.01 8.49
C ASN A 301 -22.26 5.84 7.48
N ALA A 302 -21.16 5.33 6.93
CA ALA A 302 -21.16 4.22 5.96
C ALA A 302 -21.59 2.89 6.61
N MET A 303 -21.14 2.57 7.82
CA MET A 303 -21.54 1.35 8.53
C MET A 303 -23.02 1.34 8.87
N GLY A 304 -23.59 2.51 9.18
CA GLY A 304 -24.97 2.67 9.61
C GLY A 304 -25.26 2.12 11.02
N GLY A 305 -26.29 2.66 11.64
CA GLY A 305 -26.67 2.31 13.02
C GLY A 305 -25.98 3.17 14.10
N TYR A 306 -25.24 4.20 13.71
CA TYR A 306 -24.49 5.11 14.60
C TYR A 306 -24.95 6.58 14.47
N THR A 307 -26.24 6.80 14.23
CA THR A 307 -26.76 8.15 13.93
C THR A 307 -26.46 9.20 15.01
N GLU A 308 -26.52 8.81 16.29
CA GLU A 308 -26.22 9.71 17.41
C GLU A 308 -24.71 10.05 17.45
N ASP A 309 -23.83 9.09 17.22
CA ASP A 309 -22.39 9.31 17.16
C ASP A 309 -22.02 10.19 15.96
N VAL A 310 -22.61 9.95 14.79
CA VAL A 310 -22.44 10.80 13.58
C VAL A 310 -22.84 12.24 13.89
N MET A 311 -24.00 12.45 14.49
CA MET A 311 -24.49 13.79 14.85
C MET A 311 -23.55 14.47 15.85
N SER A 312 -23.16 13.76 16.91
CA SER A 312 -22.29 14.32 17.96
C SER A 312 -20.91 14.74 17.41
N ARG A 313 -20.29 13.87 16.58
CA ARG A 313 -18.99 14.16 15.95
C ARG A 313 -19.11 15.30 14.93
N ALA A 314 -20.14 15.31 14.12
CA ALA A 314 -20.39 16.39 13.15
C ALA A 314 -20.47 17.76 13.86
N ILE A 315 -21.17 17.82 15.01
CA ILE A 315 -21.28 19.04 15.81
C ILE A 315 -19.93 19.42 16.41
N ALA A 316 -19.17 18.47 16.98
CA ALA A 316 -17.86 18.72 17.59
C ALA A 316 -16.84 19.21 16.54
N ILE A 317 -16.73 18.56 15.39
CA ILE A 317 -15.87 18.99 14.29
C ILE A 317 -16.24 20.41 13.84
N ALA A 318 -17.52 20.66 13.62
CA ALA A 318 -17.99 21.97 13.19
C ALA A 318 -17.81 23.08 14.25
N ALA A 319 -17.76 22.73 15.52
CA ALA A 319 -17.53 23.69 16.61
C ALA A 319 -16.04 24.01 16.77
N GLU A 320 -15.18 22.99 16.73
CA GLU A 320 -13.80 23.10 17.18
C GLU A 320 -12.77 23.19 16.04
N ASN A 321 -13.01 22.52 14.90
CA ASN A 321 -12.12 22.60 13.73
C ASN A 321 -12.46 23.76 12.78
N ARG A 322 -13.00 24.86 13.33
CA ARG A 322 -13.18 26.13 12.63
C ARG A 322 -12.61 27.28 13.46
N ASP A 323 -11.99 28.23 12.78
CA ASP A 323 -11.62 29.49 13.41
C ASP A 323 -12.83 30.42 13.62
N GLU A 324 -12.61 31.57 14.24
CA GLU A 324 -13.65 32.55 14.52
C GLU A 324 -14.29 33.14 13.24
N THR A 325 -13.60 33.05 12.12
CA THR A 325 -14.09 33.51 10.83
C THR A 325 -14.81 32.41 10.04
N GLY A 326 -14.81 31.17 10.53
CA GLY A 326 -15.42 30.00 9.90
C GLY A 326 -14.55 29.28 8.90
N ASN A 327 -13.23 29.51 8.87
CA ASN A 327 -12.32 28.70 8.09
C ASN A 327 -12.10 27.35 8.77
N LEU A 328 -12.00 26.26 7.99
CA LEU A 328 -11.56 24.97 8.50
C LEU A 328 -10.08 25.04 8.92
N VAL A 329 -9.74 24.35 10.00
CA VAL A 329 -8.38 24.33 10.55
C VAL A 329 -7.98 22.89 10.91
N ASP A 330 -6.67 22.61 10.87
CA ASP A 330 -6.09 21.27 10.99
C ASP A 330 -6.41 20.59 12.32
N PHE A 331 -6.38 21.35 13.43
CA PHE A 331 -6.59 20.78 14.76
C PHE A 331 -7.19 21.78 15.76
N TYR A 332 -7.72 21.20 16.82
CA TYR A 332 -8.11 21.84 18.06
C TYR A 332 -7.30 21.25 19.22
N SER A 333 -6.85 22.09 20.15
CA SER A 333 -6.12 21.70 21.34
C SER A 333 -7.05 21.50 22.53
N PHE A 334 -7.07 20.30 23.09
CA PHE A 334 -7.86 19.95 24.26
C PHE A 334 -7.35 20.60 25.54
N SER A 335 -6.06 20.99 25.57
CA SER A 335 -5.41 21.51 26.76
C SER A 335 -5.68 23.01 27.01
N ASP A 336 -5.76 23.81 25.94
CA ASP A 336 -5.89 25.26 26.03
C ASP A 336 -6.95 25.88 25.12
N GLY A 337 -7.67 25.06 24.34
CA GLY A 337 -8.71 25.52 23.44
C GLY A 337 -8.18 26.24 22.19
N SER A 338 -6.87 26.22 21.95
CA SER A 338 -6.29 26.85 20.77
C SER A 338 -6.58 26.03 19.50
N ARG A 339 -6.53 26.70 18.37
CA ARG A 339 -6.75 26.09 17.05
C ARG A 339 -5.55 26.30 16.15
N ALA A 340 -5.35 25.42 15.19
CA ALA A 340 -4.39 25.65 14.12
C ALA A 340 -4.74 26.95 13.37
N ASN A 341 -3.70 27.59 12.80
CA ASN A 341 -3.86 28.76 11.94
C ASN A 341 -3.75 28.39 10.45
N ARG A 342 -3.91 27.11 10.10
CA ARG A 342 -3.73 26.59 8.73
C ARG A 342 -4.72 25.51 8.41
N LEU A 343 -4.88 25.26 7.09
CA LEU A 343 -5.58 24.13 6.52
C LEU A 343 -4.62 23.34 5.64
N THR A 344 -4.40 22.08 5.96
CA THR A 344 -3.65 21.12 5.16
C THR A 344 -4.57 20.56 4.06
N MET A 345 -4.10 20.53 2.80
CA MET A 345 -4.96 20.23 1.65
C MET A 345 -5.53 18.81 1.67
N CYS A 346 -4.77 17.83 2.15
CA CYS A 346 -5.29 16.46 2.29
C CYS A 346 -6.39 16.32 3.37
N TYR A 347 -6.64 17.34 4.19
CA TYR A 347 -7.73 17.34 5.17
C TYR A 347 -9.08 17.73 4.55
N CYS A 348 -9.10 18.11 3.27
CA CYS A 348 -10.33 18.39 2.54
C CYS A 348 -11.01 17.09 2.04
N ASP A 349 -11.41 16.19 2.96
CA ASP A 349 -12.27 15.03 2.61
C ASP A 349 -13.72 15.51 2.38
N TRP A 350 -14.01 15.86 1.12
CA TRP A 350 -15.31 16.42 0.74
C TRP A 350 -16.47 15.50 1.07
N GLN A 351 -16.31 14.17 0.90
CA GLN A 351 -17.37 13.22 1.23
C GLN A 351 -17.71 13.25 2.72
N ALA A 352 -16.71 13.35 3.58
CA ALA A 352 -16.94 13.45 5.02
C ALA A 352 -17.48 14.82 5.42
N LEU A 353 -16.95 15.90 4.85
CA LEU A 353 -17.40 17.29 5.11
C LEU A 353 -18.87 17.49 4.67
N GLU A 354 -19.28 16.88 3.57
CA GLU A 354 -20.67 16.91 3.09
C GLU A 354 -21.66 16.18 4.01
N ILE A 355 -21.21 15.23 4.85
CA ILE A 355 -22.05 14.65 5.90
C ILE A 355 -22.40 15.68 6.97
N ILE A 356 -21.47 16.60 7.28
CA ILE A 356 -21.66 17.65 8.30
C ILE A 356 -22.64 18.74 7.81
N ARG A 357 -22.58 19.10 6.54
CA ARG A 357 -23.33 20.24 5.97
C ARG A 357 -24.83 20.24 6.32
N PRO A 358 -25.60 19.15 6.15
CA PRO A 358 -27.03 19.13 6.47
C PRO A 358 -27.29 19.08 7.99
N LEU A 359 -26.30 18.68 8.80
CA LEU A 359 -26.44 18.52 10.24
C LEU A 359 -26.15 19.80 11.03
N VAL A 360 -25.30 20.69 10.47
CA VAL A 360 -24.85 21.90 11.15
C VAL A 360 -25.15 23.14 10.31
N PRO A 361 -26.12 24.00 10.75
CA PRO A 361 -26.43 25.23 10.04
C PRO A 361 -25.20 26.14 9.84
N GLY A 362 -25.04 26.69 8.63
CA GLY A 362 -23.94 27.59 8.29
C GLY A 362 -22.60 26.90 7.99
N PHE A 363 -22.52 25.57 8.08
CA PHE A 363 -21.27 24.84 7.74
C PHE A 363 -20.92 24.93 6.25
N GLY A 364 -21.92 25.12 5.37
CA GLY A 364 -21.69 25.33 3.93
C GLY A 364 -20.80 26.51 3.58
N ASP A 365 -20.82 27.57 4.39
CA ASP A 365 -19.91 28.72 4.21
C ASP A 365 -18.44 28.35 4.47
N SER A 366 -18.19 27.45 5.43
CA SER A 366 -16.86 26.92 5.71
C SER A 366 -16.35 26.03 4.57
N LEU A 367 -17.23 25.24 3.96
CA LEU A 367 -16.89 24.43 2.78
C LEU A 367 -16.50 25.31 1.58
N ALA A 368 -17.27 26.35 1.30
CA ALA A 368 -16.97 27.27 0.19
C ALA A 368 -15.59 27.94 0.37
N LYS A 369 -15.22 28.31 1.60
CA LYS A 369 -13.90 28.87 1.91
C LYS A 369 -12.79 27.85 1.75
N ALA A 370 -13.00 26.61 2.20
CA ALA A 370 -12.02 25.52 2.05
C ALA A 370 -11.82 25.18 0.55
N GLU A 371 -12.88 25.23 -0.25
CA GLU A 371 -12.81 25.04 -1.71
C GLU A 371 -11.96 26.14 -2.37
N GLU A 372 -12.17 27.42 -2.00
CA GLU A 372 -11.37 28.54 -2.49
C GLU A 372 -9.87 28.37 -2.13
N VAL A 373 -9.58 27.97 -0.89
CA VAL A 373 -8.21 27.68 -0.44
C VAL A 373 -7.60 26.53 -1.23
N LEU A 374 -8.32 25.43 -1.43
CA LEU A 374 -7.81 24.29 -2.18
C LEU A 374 -7.55 24.63 -3.66
N GLU A 375 -8.46 25.34 -4.30
CA GLU A 375 -8.28 25.76 -5.70
C GLU A 375 -7.03 26.66 -5.87
N GLY A 376 -6.79 27.55 -4.90
CA GLY A 376 -5.57 28.40 -4.89
C GLY A 376 -4.27 27.64 -4.60
N ALA A 377 -4.35 26.43 -4.02
CA ALA A 377 -3.20 25.59 -3.70
C ALA A 377 -2.64 24.83 -4.92
N TYR A 378 -3.35 24.81 -6.05
CA TYR A 378 -2.96 24.03 -7.21
C TYR A 378 -1.65 24.52 -7.83
N LEU A 379 -0.67 23.64 -7.99
CA LEU A 379 0.68 23.99 -8.46
C LEU A 379 0.79 24.14 -9.99
N GLY A 380 -0.23 23.71 -10.73
CA GLY A 380 -0.28 23.81 -12.19
C GLY A 380 -0.14 22.47 -12.90
N ASP A 381 -0.38 22.46 -14.22
CA ASP A 381 -0.50 21.22 -15.00
C ASP A 381 0.87 20.53 -15.24
N ASP A 382 1.99 21.24 -15.09
CA ASP A 382 3.33 20.65 -15.23
C ASP A 382 3.66 19.69 -14.05
N PHE A 383 3.20 20.03 -12.84
CA PHE A 383 3.24 19.16 -11.67
C PHE A 383 1.87 19.23 -10.96
N PRO A 384 0.89 18.42 -11.36
CA PRO A 384 -0.52 18.63 -11.10
C PRO A 384 -0.98 18.15 -9.71
N PHE A 385 -0.35 18.72 -8.71
CA PHE A 385 -0.60 18.53 -7.28
C PHE A 385 -1.01 19.84 -6.62
N TYR A 386 -1.10 19.81 -5.30
CA TYR A 386 -1.47 20.94 -4.48
C TYR A 386 -0.36 21.21 -3.46
N ALA A 387 -0.17 22.46 -3.05
CA ALA A 387 0.67 22.81 -1.92
C ALA A 387 0.23 22.04 -0.66
N ASN A 388 1.14 21.80 0.31
CA ASN A 388 0.79 20.98 1.47
C ASN A 388 -0.31 21.64 2.31
N TYR A 389 -0.19 22.94 2.60
CA TYR A 389 -1.16 23.68 3.42
C TYR A 389 -1.22 25.16 3.03
N TYR A 390 -2.30 25.81 3.49
CA TYR A 390 -2.45 27.27 3.49
C TYR A 390 -2.41 27.80 4.91
N ASP A 391 -1.54 28.78 5.17
CA ASP A 391 -1.44 29.48 6.43
C ASP A 391 -2.31 30.74 6.44
N TYR A 392 -3.29 30.80 7.33
CA TYR A 392 -4.26 31.89 7.40
C TYR A 392 -3.67 33.17 8.02
N GLU A 393 -2.61 33.08 8.82
CA GLU A 393 -1.95 34.25 9.43
C GLU A 393 -1.09 34.97 8.38
N THR A 394 -0.24 34.23 7.68
CA THR A 394 0.63 34.78 6.63
C THR A 394 -0.07 34.94 5.29
N LYS A 395 -1.20 34.25 5.08
CA LYS A 395 -1.96 34.18 3.82
C LYS A 395 -1.12 33.66 2.66
N THR A 396 -0.31 32.63 2.92
CA THR A 396 0.56 32.00 1.93
C THR A 396 0.35 30.50 1.88
N TYR A 397 0.57 29.91 0.73
CA TYR A 397 0.69 28.48 0.57
C TYR A 397 2.10 28.02 0.93
N ASP A 398 2.20 26.81 1.48
CA ASP A 398 3.49 26.18 1.73
C ASP A 398 4.22 25.91 0.40
N ASP A 399 5.50 26.24 0.35
CA ASP A 399 6.40 26.05 -0.80
C ASP A 399 7.43 24.92 -0.56
N GLY A 400 7.24 24.15 0.50
CA GLY A 400 8.06 23.00 0.87
C GLY A 400 7.89 21.81 -0.07
N SER A 401 8.70 20.78 0.15
CA SER A 401 8.57 19.53 -0.59
C SER A 401 7.29 18.79 -0.23
N LEU A 402 6.65 18.16 -1.22
CA LEU A 402 5.45 17.35 -1.02
C LEU A 402 5.82 15.97 -0.51
N ASN A 403 5.13 15.51 0.54
CA ASN A 403 5.04 14.11 0.92
C ASN A 403 3.98 13.45 0.04
N MET A 404 4.34 12.43 -0.73
CA MET A 404 3.43 11.88 -1.72
C MET A 404 2.28 11.07 -1.12
N ALA A 405 2.37 10.58 0.11
CA ALA A 405 1.21 9.97 0.76
C ALA A 405 0.12 11.03 1.03
N GLU A 406 0.48 12.21 1.55
CA GLU A 406 -0.44 13.33 1.79
C GLU A 406 -0.95 13.93 0.46
N ALA A 407 -0.05 14.15 -0.50
CA ALA A 407 -0.41 14.69 -1.80
C ALA A 407 -1.39 13.76 -2.56
N MET A 408 -1.20 12.45 -2.48
CA MET A 408 -2.12 11.46 -3.06
C MET A 408 -3.45 11.40 -2.33
N LEU A 409 -3.50 11.59 -1.00
CA LEU A 409 -4.77 11.72 -0.27
C LEU A 409 -5.56 12.94 -0.75
N THR A 410 -4.88 14.07 -1.04
CA THR A 410 -5.54 15.22 -1.64
C THR A 410 -6.18 14.85 -2.98
N LEU A 411 -5.44 14.17 -3.88
CA LEU A 411 -5.99 13.71 -5.16
C LEU A 411 -7.12 12.69 -4.98
N LEU A 412 -7.03 11.79 -4.01
CA LEU A 412 -8.09 10.82 -3.69
C LEU A 412 -9.37 11.55 -3.29
N HIS A 413 -9.30 12.54 -2.41
CA HIS A 413 -10.47 13.31 -1.98
C HIS A 413 -11.08 14.11 -3.14
N GLN A 414 -10.23 14.60 -4.08
CA GLN A 414 -10.71 15.22 -5.32
C GLN A 414 -11.40 14.19 -6.24
N ALA A 415 -10.84 12.98 -6.38
CA ALA A 415 -11.44 11.91 -7.18
C ALA A 415 -12.81 11.50 -6.61
N GLN A 416 -12.89 11.31 -5.29
CA GLN A 416 -14.11 10.95 -4.56
C GLN A 416 -15.21 12.00 -4.68
N ALA A 417 -14.85 13.27 -4.85
CA ALA A 417 -15.79 14.37 -5.10
C ALA A 417 -16.12 14.57 -6.59
N GLY A 418 -15.48 13.85 -7.51
CA GLY A 418 -15.61 14.05 -8.95
C GLY A 418 -14.89 15.30 -9.47
N HIS A 419 -13.92 15.82 -8.73
CA HIS A 419 -13.19 17.05 -9.00
C HIS A 419 -11.72 16.82 -9.37
N LEU A 420 -11.30 15.55 -9.57
CA LEU A 420 -9.91 15.24 -9.96
C LEU A 420 -9.58 15.90 -11.30
N LYS A 421 -8.51 16.70 -11.33
CA LYS A 421 -8.08 17.37 -12.57
C LYS A 421 -7.57 16.35 -13.60
N PRO A 422 -7.88 16.50 -14.89
CA PRO A 422 -7.38 15.59 -15.93
C PRO A 422 -5.85 15.51 -16.00
N ALA A 423 -5.15 16.61 -15.72
CA ALA A 423 -3.69 16.63 -15.66
C ALA A 423 -3.16 15.72 -14.55
N SER A 424 -3.78 15.73 -13.36
CA SER A 424 -3.42 14.84 -12.25
C SER A 424 -3.58 13.36 -12.63
N LEU A 425 -4.71 13.00 -13.24
CA LEU A 425 -4.92 11.63 -13.71
C LEU A 425 -3.89 11.22 -14.78
N SER A 426 -3.61 12.09 -15.75
CA SER A 426 -2.62 11.83 -16.80
C SER A 426 -1.21 11.66 -16.23
N TRP A 427 -0.86 12.44 -15.20
CA TRP A 427 0.41 12.30 -14.50
C TRP A 427 0.52 10.94 -13.79
N LEU A 428 -0.53 10.52 -13.07
CA LEU A 428 -0.58 9.21 -12.41
C LEU A 428 -0.40 8.07 -13.42
N GLN A 429 -1.14 8.10 -14.54
CA GLN A 429 -1.02 7.11 -15.60
C GLN A 429 0.42 7.05 -16.17
N ALA A 430 1.05 8.20 -16.40
CA ALA A 430 2.42 8.28 -16.90
C ALA A 430 3.44 7.69 -15.90
N GLN A 431 3.31 8.03 -14.61
CA GLN A 431 4.20 7.48 -13.58
C GLN A 431 4.02 5.97 -13.40
N MET A 432 2.78 5.48 -13.43
CA MET A 432 2.52 4.04 -13.30
C MET A 432 3.02 3.24 -14.51
N ALA A 433 3.00 3.81 -15.70
CA ALA A 433 3.59 3.21 -16.90
C ALA A 433 5.13 3.34 -16.95
N GLY A 434 5.72 4.28 -16.21
CA GLY A 434 7.15 4.58 -16.14
C GLY A 434 7.84 4.03 -14.88
N GLU A 435 8.66 4.86 -14.25
CA GLU A 435 9.51 4.48 -13.10
C GLU A 435 8.74 4.31 -11.78
N GLY A 436 7.51 4.81 -11.70
CA GLY A 436 6.70 4.81 -10.48
C GLY A 436 6.73 6.16 -9.77
N ILE A 437 6.27 6.18 -8.52
CA ILE A 437 6.15 7.39 -7.72
C ILE A 437 7.12 7.29 -6.55
N TYR A 438 7.98 8.29 -6.41
CA TYR A 438 8.89 8.43 -5.28
C TYR A 438 8.18 9.09 -4.09
N ALA A 439 8.78 8.97 -2.90
CA ALA A 439 8.14 9.41 -1.67
C ALA A 439 8.05 10.95 -1.54
N ARG A 440 8.98 11.69 -2.14
CA ARG A 440 9.01 13.16 -2.01
C ARG A 440 9.45 13.88 -3.27
N TYR A 441 8.73 14.96 -3.58
CA TYR A 441 9.04 15.87 -4.70
C TYR A 441 9.07 17.33 -4.22
N ASP A 442 9.83 18.18 -4.90
CA ASP A 442 9.66 19.62 -4.76
C ASP A 442 8.40 20.12 -5.52
N THR A 443 8.07 21.39 -5.39
CA THR A 443 6.90 21.99 -6.05
C THR A 443 7.04 22.11 -7.59
N GLN A 444 8.21 21.80 -8.15
CA GLN A 444 8.47 21.73 -9.58
C GLN A 444 8.42 20.29 -10.14
N GLY A 445 8.20 19.29 -9.27
CA GLY A 445 8.12 17.88 -9.66
C GLY A 445 9.47 17.17 -9.74
N ASN A 446 10.53 17.72 -9.16
CA ASN A 446 11.81 17.02 -9.05
C ASN A 446 11.86 16.20 -7.76
N VAL A 447 12.41 15.00 -7.83
CA VAL A 447 12.63 14.17 -6.64
C VAL A 447 13.66 14.86 -5.73
N VAL A 448 13.30 15.05 -4.46
CA VAL A 448 14.21 15.69 -3.49
C VAL A 448 15.23 14.68 -2.96
N PRO A 449 16.45 15.13 -2.58
CA PRO A 449 17.44 14.25 -1.98
C PRO A 449 16.89 13.47 -0.77
N GLY A 450 17.08 12.15 -0.76
CA GLY A 450 16.55 11.26 0.29
C GLY A 450 15.04 10.99 0.20
N GLY A 451 14.38 11.45 -0.88
CA GLY A 451 12.99 11.13 -1.19
C GLY A 451 12.84 10.12 -2.33
N ASP A 452 13.94 9.52 -2.78
CA ASP A 452 14.04 8.60 -3.92
C ASP A 452 13.71 7.14 -3.57
N TYR A 453 12.76 6.95 -2.66
CA TYR A 453 12.20 5.65 -2.32
C TYR A 453 10.69 5.62 -2.61
N ALA A 454 10.12 4.44 -2.71
CA ALA A 454 8.69 4.23 -2.94
C ALA A 454 8.01 3.70 -1.67
N SER A 455 6.69 3.82 -1.58
CA SER A 455 5.87 3.36 -0.44
C SER A 455 4.67 2.56 -0.92
N ALA A 456 4.33 1.50 -0.20
CA ALA A 456 3.14 0.70 -0.45
C ALA A 456 1.86 1.53 -0.32
N ALA A 457 1.81 2.43 0.68
CA ALA A 457 0.67 3.33 0.90
C ALA A 457 0.40 4.24 -0.30
N VAL A 458 1.44 4.82 -0.91
CA VAL A 458 1.29 5.68 -2.09
C VAL A 458 0.60 4.92 -3.21
N TYR A 459 1.04 3.70 -3.50
CA TYR A 459 0.42 2.87 -4.54
C TYR A 459 -0.99 2.40 -4.16
N ALA A 460 -1.26 2.13 -2.88
CA ALA A 460 -2.61 1.83 -2.42
C ALA A 460 -3.57 3.01 -2.67
N ILE A 461 -3.13 4.25 -2.40
CA ILE A 461 -3.94 5.45 -2.64
C ILE A 461 -4.16 5.68 -4.15
N VAL A 462 -3.13 5.46 -4.99
CA VAL A 462 -3.30 5.51 -6.46
C VAL A 462 -4.33 4.49 -6.93
N GLY A 463 -4.31 3.27 -6.36
CA GLY A 463 -5.33 2.24 -6.63
C GLY A 463 -6.74 2.69 -6.22
N LEU A 464 -6.89 3.35 -5.07
CA LEU A 464 -8.17 3.94 -4.65
C LEU A 464 -8.64 5.05 -5.60
N ILE A 465 -7.74 5.92 -6.07
CA ILE A 465 -8.06 6.93 -7.09
C ILE A 465 -8.53 6.25 -8.38
N ALA A 466 -7.84 5.20 -8.82
CA ALA A 466 -8.20 4.45 -10.01
C ALA A 466 -9.61 3.82 -9.91
N GLN A 467 -9.99 3.30 -8.73
CA GLN A 467 -11.35 2.81 -8.47
C GLN A 467 -12.39 3.91 -8.60
N GLU A 468 -12.13 5.10 -8.05
CA GLU A 468 -13.08 6.22 -8.09
C GLU A 468 -13.28 6.76 -9.52
N VAL A 469 -12.25 6.74 -10.36
CA VAL A 469 -12.34 7.22 -11.75
C VAL A 469 -12.67 6.12 -12.76
N GLY A 470 -12.74 4.85 -12.34
CA GLY A 470 -13.02 3.70 -13.20
C GLY A 470 -11.90 3.38 -14.20
N ASP A 471 -10.62 3.56 -13.81
CA ASP A 471 -9.46 3.24 -14.64
C ASP A 471 -8.86 1.89 -14.24
N ASP A 472 -9.31 0.82 -14.89
CA ASP A 472 -8.86 -0.56 -14.61
C ASP A 472 -7.37 -0.78 -14.87
N LEU A 473 -6.79 -0.09 -15.86
CA LEU A 473 -5.36 -0.22 -16.15
C LEU A 473 -4.52 0.41 -15.04
N LEU A 474 -4.86 1.63 -14.63
CA LEU A 474 -4.21 2.33 -13.54
C LEU A 474 -4.34 1.53 -12.22
N LEU A 475 -5.54 0.96 -11.95
CA LEU A 475 -5.76 0.09 -10.80
C LEU A 475 -4.83 -1.13 -10.81
N THR A 476 -4.77 -1.84 -11.94
CA THR A 476 -3.91 -3.02 -12.10
C THR A 476 -2.44 -2.67 -11.87
N GLN A 477 -1.96 -1.56 -12.43
CA GLN A 477 -0.58 -1.11 -12.27
C GLN A 477 -0.28 -0.70 -10.82
N ALA A 478 -1.19 0.02 -10.18
CA ALA A 478 -1.05 0.44 -8.78
C ALA A 478 -0.99 -0.76 -7.83
N VAL A 479 -1.91 -1.73 -7.98
CA VAL A 479 -1.90 -2.97 -7.20
C VAL A 479 -0.62 -3.75 -7.44
N SER A 480 -0.15 -3.86 -8.70
CA SER A 480 1.10 -4.53 -9.02
C SER A 480 2.29 -3.93 -8.27
N ARG A 481 2.40 -2.61 -8.25
CA ARG A 481 3.48 -1.92 -7.54
C ARG A 481 3.33 -2.03 -6.01
N MET A 482 2.13 -1.92 -5.48
CA MET A 482 1.86 -2.14 -4.05
C MET A 482 2.26 -3.57 -3.63
N GLU A 483 1.89 -4.58 -4.40
CA GLU A 483 2.21 -5.99 -4.13
C GLU A 483 3.73 -6.27 -4.15
N SER A 484 4.54 -5.42 -4.78
CA SER A 484 6.01 -5.57 -4.72
C SER A 484 6.59 -5.39 -3.30
N PHE A 485 5.84 -4.78 -2.40
CA PHE A 485 6.21 -4.60 -0.98
C PHE A 485 5.71 -5.72 -0.08
N ARG A 486 4.94 -6.68 -0.60
CA ARG A 486 4.41 -7.77 0.21
C ARG A 486 5.51 -8.75 0.64
N CYS A 487 5.53 -9.07 1.92
CA CYS A 487 6.39 -10.10 2.49
C CYS A 487 5.72 -11.48 2.37
N PHE A 488 6.41 -12.42 1.73
CA PHE A 488 6.04 -13.84 1.59
C PHE A 488 7.09 -14.73 2.27
N ALA A 489 7.38 -14.49 3.52
CA ALA A 489 8.34 -15.27 4.29
C ALA A 489 7.59 -16.07 5.35
N ALA A 490 7.25 -17.33 5.07
CA ALA A 490 6.40 -18.16 5.93
C ALA A 490 6.91 -18.26 7.38
N ASP A 491 8.22 -18.21 7.57
CA ASP A 491 8.86 -18.27 8.90
C ASP A 491 9.09 -16.89 9.52
N SER A 492 8.76 -15.80 8.81
CA SER A 492 8.87 -14.44 9.34
C SER A 492 7.57 -14.00 10.02
N PRO A 493 7.63 -13.28 11.14
CA PRO A 493 6.47 -12.63 11.73
C PRO A 493 5.81 -11.61 10.78
N LEU A 494 6.54 -11.11 9.78
CA LEU A 494 6.07 -10.15 8.78
C LEU A 494 5.32 -10.80 7.61
N ASN A 495 5.16 -12.12 7.58
CA ASN A 495 4.47 -12.80 6.48
C ASN A 495 3.06 -12.24 6.26
N GLY A 496 2.78 -11.79 5.03
CA GLY A 496 1.53 -11.16 4.61
C GLY A 496 1.49 -9.64 4.76
N ALA A 497 2.51 -9.03 5.39
CA ALA A 497 2.63 -7.58 5.52
C ALA A 497 3.09 -6.91 4.21
N PHE A 498 2.81 -5.63 4.10
CA PHE A 498 3.52 -4.69 3.23
C PHE A 498 4.62 -4.02 4.05
N ALA A 499 5.85 -4.10 3.59
CA ALA A 499 7.01 -3.58 4.30
C ALA A 499 7.93 -2.78 3.37
N ASP A 500 8.22 -1.55 3.73
CA ASP A 500 9.16 -0.69 3.00
C ASP A 500 10.62 -1.06 3.33
N SER A 501 10.83 -1.63 4.50
CA SER A 501 12.12 -2.16 4.96
C SER A 501 11.93 -3.48 5.70
N LEU A 502 13.03 -4.20 5.91
CA LEU A 502 13.05 -5.48 6.61
C LEU A 502 12.85 -5.37 8.12
N GLU A 503 12.90 -4.18 8.65
CA GLU A 503 12.97 -3.96 10.09
C GLU A 503 11.70 -3.33 10.65
N ASP A 504 10.87 -2.72 9.79
CA ASP A 504 9.73 -1.92 10.21
C ASP A 504 8.51 -2.09 9.29
N VAL A 505 7.38 -2.40 9.90
CA VAL A 505 6.07 -2.47 9.23
C VAL A 505 5.12 -1.54 9.95
N ASN A 506 4.60 -0.55 9.26
CA ASN A 506 3.65 0.39 9.81
C ASN A 506 2.19 0.02 9.52
N ALA A 507 1.28 0.46 10.39
CA ALA A 507 -0.14 0.19 10.27
C ALA A 507 -0.81 0.91 9.09
N PHE A 508 -0.29 2.09 8.71
CA PHE A 508 -0.85 2.92 7.65
C PHE A 508 -0.87 2.18 6.31
N ASP A 509 0.27 1.58 5.91
CA ASP A 509 0.37 0.80 4.67
C ASP A 509 -0.60 -0.39 4.66
N GLN A 510 -0.67 -1.13 5.79
CA GLN A 510 -1.55 -2.29 5.90
C GLN A 510 -3.01 -1.90 5.78
N CYS A 511 -3.42 -0.85 6.50
CA CYS A 511 -4.82 -0.41 6.50
C CYS A 511 -5.25 0.16 5.15
N LEU A 512 -4.39 0.95 4.46
CA LEU A 512 -4.68 1.45 3.12
C LEU A 512 -4.80 0.34 2.09
N ALA A 513 -3.90 -0.66 2.14
CA ALA A 513 -4.00 -1.83 1.28
C ALA A 513 -5.31 -2.59 1.50
N LEU A 514 -5.74 -2.77 2.76
CA LEU A 514 -7.03 -3.40 3.09
C LEU A 514 -8.22 -2.59 2.55
N VAL A 515 -8.19 -1.26 2.67
CA VAL A 515 -9.23 -0.38 2.12
C VAL A 515 -9.32 -0.49 0.60
N LEU A 516 -8.18 -0.58 -0.09
CA LEU A 516 -8.12 -0.79 -1.54
C LEU A 516 -8.74 -2.14 -1.94
N TYR A 517 -8.33 -3.24 -1.29
CA TYR A 517 -8.88 -4.57 -1.57
C TYR A 517 -10.38 -4.68 -1.31
N ALA A 518 -10.88 -4.01 -0.28
CA ALA A 518 -12.33 -4.00 0.00
C ALA A 518 -13.15 -3.44 -1.18
N GLY A 519 -12.61 -2.45 -1.90
CA GLY A 519 -13.23 -1.91 -3.12
C GLY A 519 -13.16 -2.88 -4.30
N MET A 520 -12.08 -3.68 -4.42
CA MET A 520 -11.94 -4.67 -5.50
C MET A 520 -12.91 -5.84 -5.35
N ASN A 521 -13.09 -6.33 -4.13
CA ASN A 521 -14.00 -7.46 -3.85
C ASN A 521 -15.48 -7.12 -4.06
N SER A 522 -15.84 -5.86 -3.99
CA SER A 522 -17.23 -5.40 -4.20
C SER A 522 -17.63 -5.30 -5.68
N GLN A 523 -16.67 -5.39 -6.62
CA GLN A 523 -16.94 -5.35 -8.06
C GLN A 523 -17.19 -6.75 -8.65
N ASP A 524 -16.86 -7.82 -7.93
CA ASP A 524 -17.09 -9.22 -8.35
C ASP A 524 -18.43 -9.80 -7.82
N THR A 525 -19.24 -9.01 -7.09
CA THR A 525 -20.58 -9.36 -6.61
C THR A 525 -21.67 -8.57 -7.35
#